data_cdd693b3b9214dcbcab315d670eb407b
#
_entry.id   cdd693b3b9214dcbcab315d670eb407b
#
_cell.length_a   1.000
_cell.length_b   1.000
_cell.length_c   1.000
_cell.angle_alpha   90.00
_cell.angle_beta   90.00
_cell.angle_gamma   90.00
#
_symmetry.space_group_name_H-M   'P 1'
#
loop_
_entity.id
_entity.type
_entity.pdbx_description
1 polymer ?
#
loop_
_entity_poly.entity_id
_entity_poly.type
_entity_poly.pdbx_seq_one_letter_code
_entity_poly.pdbx_strand_id
1 'polypeptide(L)'
;MFMAKSNLMIDNSKTRVTMWSFEIDDETGQHIHEYDYVIVPMLDGTLKIVDKDGSVSISSLKKGECYFREKGVNHNVINNNKFPYSFIEVEIKN
;
A
#
# COMPACT_ATOMS: atom_id res chain seq x y z
N MET A 1 4.45 8.47 -16.51
CA MET A 1 4.25 7.48 -15.44
C MET A 1 4.03 8.17 -14.13
N PHE A 2 2.98 7.78 -13.43
CA PHE A 2 2.57 8.42 -12.19
C PHE A 2 2.92 7.54 -11.02
N MET A 3 3.98 7.89 -10.29
CA MET A 3 4.47 7.08 -9.17
C MET A 3 4.02 7.67 -7.84
N ALA A 4 3.51 6.81 -6.97
CA ALA A 4 3.22 7.17 -5.58
C ALA A 4 4.52 7.57 -4.87
N LYS A 5 4.38 8.42 -3.87
CA LYS A 5 5.51 8.87 -3.05
C LYS A 5 5.54 8.10 -1.75
N SER A 6 6.74 7.68 -1.36
CA SER A 6 6.95 7.03 -0.06
C SER A 6 7.70 7.99 0.87
N ASN A 7 7.28 8.01 2.12
CA ASN A 7 7.94 8.77 3.17
C ASN A 7 8.26 7.81 4.31
N LEU A 8 9.54 7.51 4.49
CA LEU A 8 10.01 6.61 5.54
C LEU A 8 9.89 7.31 6.90
N MET A 9 9.12 6.75 7.81
CA MET A 9 8.84 7.33 9.12
C MET A 9 9.64 6.67 10.25
N ILE A 10 9.73 5.34 10.22
CA ILE A 10 10.48 4.55 11.21
C ILE A 10 11.18 3.42 10.47
N ASP A 11 12.44 3.19 10.80
CA ASP A 11 13.17 2.02 10.29
C ASP A 11 14.18 1.56 11.35
N ASN A 12 13.90 0.40 11.94
CA ASN A 12 14.74 -0.19 12.95
C ASN A 12 14.81 -1.71 12.77
N SER A 13 15.38 -2.43 13.74
CA SER A 13 15.54 -3.87 13.62
C SER A 13 14.23 -4.67 13.64
N LYS A 14 13.13 -4.05 14.08
CA LYS A 14 11.84 -4.73 14.28
C LYS A 14 10.78 -4.30 13.29
N THR A 15 10.79 -3.04 12.86
CA THR A 15 9.72 -2.49 12.02
C THR A 15 10.28 -1.48 11.01
N ARG A 16 9.54 -1.37 9.91
CA ARG A 16 9.73 -0.27 8.97
C ARG A 16 8.35 0.31 8.69
N VAL A 17 8.18 1.60 8.96
CA VAL A 17 6.90 2.31 8.80
C VAL A 17 7.04 3.36 7.71
N THR A 18 6.18 3.26 6.71
CA THR A 18 6.23 4.13 5.53
C THR A 18 4.84 4.71 5.25
N MET A 19 4.78 6.03 5.05
CA MET A 19 3.58 6.67 4.54
C MET A 19 3.62 6.65 3.02
N TRP A 20 2.61 6.07 2.39
CA TRP A 20 2.43 6.10 0.96
C TRP A 20 1.40 7.14 0.58
N SER A 21 1.73 8.01 -0.36
CA SER A 21 0.86 9.09 -0.82
C SER A 21 0.70 9.02 -2.33
N PHE A 22 -0.55 9.06 -2.79
CA PHE A 22 -0.94 8.87 -4.19
C PHE A 22 -1.73 10.08 -4.66
N GLU A 23 -1.29 10.70 -5.73
CA GLU A 23 -2.16 11.57 -6.50
C GLU A 23 -3.13 10.71 -7.32
N ILE A 24 -4.08 11.33 -8.02
CA ILE A 24 -5.01 10.59 -8.87
C ILE A 24 -4.20 9.78 -9.89
N ASP A 25 -4.52 8.48 -10.01
CA ASP A 25 -3.88 7.52 -10.93
C ASP A 25 -2.43 7.14 -10.59
N ASP A 26 -1.87 7.65 -9.50
CA ASP A 26 -0.54 7.22 -9.06
C ASP A 26 -0.54 5.74 -8.68
N GLU A 27 0.61 5.11 -8.84
CA GLU A 27 0.80 3.70 -8.52
C GLU A 27 2.15 3.47 -7.83
N THR A 28 2.23 2.39 -7.06
CA THR A 28 3.49 1.98 -6.42
C THR A 28 4.47 1.38 -7.40
N GLY A 29 3.99 0.83 -8.51
CA GLY A 29 4.74 -0.07 -9.37
C GLY A 29 4.67 -1.51 -8.83
N GLN A 30 4.96 -2.47 -9.69
CA GLN A 30 4.96 -3.88 -9.31
C GLN A 30 6.07 -4.15 -8.30
N HIS A 31 5.74 -4.77 -7.17
CA HIS A 31 6.70 -5.04 -6.11
C HIS A 31 6.33 -6.30 -5.34
N ILE A 32 7.32 -6.87 -4.66
CA ILE A 32 7.16 -8.04 -3.80
C ILE A 32 7.42 -7.61 -2.37
N HIS A 33 6.52 -7.97 -1.47
CA HIS A 33 6.68 -7.68 -0.04
C HIS A 33 7.63 -8.70 0.60
N GLU A 34 8.72 -8.23 1.15
CA GLU A 34 9.71 -9.08 1.82
C GLU A 34 9.40 -9.36 3.29
N TYR A 35 8.43 -8.66 3.86
CA TYR A 35 7.99 -8.81 5.25
C TYR A 35 6.48 -8.90 5.33
N ASP A 36 5.98 -9.50 6.44
CA ASP A 36 4.58 -9.35 6.82
C ASP A 36 4.32 -7.86 7.08
N TYR A 37 3.11 -7.41 6.84
CA TYR A 37 2.83 -5.99 6.99
C TYR A 37 1.37 -5.70 7.33
N VAL A 38 1.17 -4.55 7.98
CA VAL A 38 -0.16 -4.02 8.30
C VAL A 38 -0.35 -2.73 7.50
N ILE A 39 -1.54 -2.60 6.91
CA ILE A 39 -1.93 -1.36 6.23
C ILE A 39 -2.90 -0.59 7.10
N VAL A 40 -2.62 0.69 7.30
CA VAL A 40 -3.47 1.62 8.05
C VAL A 40 -4.00 2.67 7.06
N PRO A 41 -5.24 2.50 6.56
CA PRO A 41 -5.84 3.51 5.69
C PRO A 41 -6.02 4.84 6.41
N MET A 42 -5.68 5.95 5.74
CA MET A 42 -5.80 7.29 6.31
C MET A 42 -7.14 7.94 5.96
N LEU A 43 -7.85 7.41 4.99
CA LEU A 43 -9.18 7.88 4.59
C LEU A 43 -9.95 6.75 3.92
N ASP A 44 -11.26 6.94 3.77
CA ASP A 44 -12.11 6.01 3.03
C ASP A 44 -11.78 6.11 1.54
N GLY A 45 -11.79 4.97 0.85
CA GLY A 45 -11.54 4.95 -0.58
C GLY A 45 -11.33 3.55 -1.10
N THR A 46 -10.88 3.46 -2.36
CA THR A 46 -10.61 2.19 -3.00
C THR A 46 -9.22 2.20 -3.66
N LEU A 47 -8.60 1.02 -3.68
CA LEU A 47 -7.34 0.80 -4.37
C LEU A 47 -7.56 -0.28 -5.42
N LYS A 48 -6.94 -0.10 -6.59
CA LYS A 48 -6.89 -1.13 -7.62
C LYS A 48 -5.61 -1.93 -7.40
N ILE A 49 -5.76 -3.23 -7.26
CA ILE A 49 -4.64 -4.15 -7.03
C ILE A 49 -4.45 -5.00 -8.28
N VAL A 50 -3.24 -5.00 -8.82
CA VAL A 50 -2.89 -5.82 -9.97
C VAL A 50 -1.86 -6.85 -9.51
N ASP A 51 -2.24 -8.12 -9.52
CA ASP A 51 -1.36 -9.22 -9.12
C ASP A 51 -0.33 -9.52 -10.20
N LYS A 52 0.67 -10.33 -9.86
CA LYS A 52 1.77 -10.68 -10.77
C LYS A 52 1.30 -11.34 -12.06
N ASP A 53 0.16 -12.02 -12.02
CA ASP A 53 -0.42 -12.69 -13.21
C ASP A 53 -1.33 -11.75 -14.03
N GLY A 54 -1.44 -10.48 -13.63
CA GLY A 54 -2.27 -9.50 -14.31
C GLY A 54 -3.72 -9.45 -13.84
N SER A 55 -4.12 -10.32 -12.91
CA SER A 55 -5.48 -10.28 -12.38
C SER A 55 -5.68 -9.00 -11.56
N VAL A 56 -6.87 -8.43 -11.66
CA VAL A 56 -7.22 -7.14 -11.08
C VAL A 56 -8.32 -7.31 -10.05
N SER A 57 -8.14 -6.69 -8.89
CA SER A 57 -9.18 -6.61 -7.86
C SER A 57 -9.27 -5.18 -7.34
N ILE A 58 -10.43 -4.85 -6.76
CA ILE A 58 -10.66 -3.55 -6.11
C ILE A 58 -10.79 -3.80 -4.63
N SER A 59 -9.95 -3.11 -3.85
CA SER A 59 -9.96 -3.20 -2.39
C SER A 59 -10.63 -1.96 -1.82
N SER A 60 -11.67 -2.17 -1.03
CA SER A 60 -12.41 -1.08 -0.37
C SER A 60 -11.83 -0.85 1.02
N LEU A 61 -11.43 0.37 1.32
CA LEU A 61 -10.74 0.71 2.55
C LEU A 61 -11.53 1.73 3.35
N LYS A 62 -11.46 1.62 4.67
CA LYS A 62 -12.07 2.56 5.61
C LYS A 62 -10.98 3.15 6.49
N LYS A 63 -11.05 4.46 6.73
CA LYS A 63 -10.11 5.17 7.58
C LYS A 63 -9.92 4.45 8.92
N GLY A 64 -8.68 4.11 9.25
CA GLY A 64 -8.33 3.48 10.52
C GLY A 64 -8.62 2.00 10.64
N GLU A 65 -9.33 1.38 9.68
CA GLU A 65 -9.58 -0.06 9.70
C GLU A 65 -8.40 -0.77 9.07
N CYS A 66 -7.47 -1.20 9.93
CA CYS A 66 -6.23 -1.86 9.52
C CYS A 66 -6.48 -3.26 8.98
N TYR A 67 -5.57 -3.73 8.11
CA TYR A 67 -5.56 -5.14 7.73
C TYR A 67 -4.14 -5.65 7.61
N PHE A 68 -4.00 -6.96 7.72
CA PHE A 68 -2.72 -7.67 7.73
C PHE A 68 -2.54 -8.43 6.43
N ARG A 69 -1.31 -8.44 5.91
CA ARG A 69 -0.90 -9.27 4.76
C ARG A 69 0.40 -9.97 5.06
N GLU A 70 0.56 -11.16 4.54
CA GLU A 70 1.79 -11.92 4.70
C GLU A 70 2.83 -11.56 3.65
N LYS A 71 4.10 -11.75 3.98
CA LYS A 71 5.21 -11.60 3.04
C LYS A 71 4.99 -12.47 1.80
N GLY A 72 5.54 -12.06 0.68
CA GLY A 72 5.43 -12.76 -0.59
C GLY A 72 4.37 -12.21 -1.53
N VAL A 73 3.51 -11.31 -1.05
CA VAL A 73 2.55 -10.62 -1.92
C VAL A 73 3.32 -9.89 -3.02
N ASN A 74 2.90 -10.12 -4.26
CA ASN A 74 3.49 -9.50 -5.44
C ASN A 74 2.39 -8.78 -6.21
N HIS A 75 2.41 -7.45 -6.16
CA HIS A 75 1.33 -6.67 -6.75
C HIS A 75 1.77 -5.24 -7.11
N ASN A 76 0.90 -4.57 -7.87
CA ASN A 76 0.94 -3.13 -8.09
C ASN A 76 -0.30 -2.52 -7.45
N VAL A 77 -0.13 -1.44 -6.71
CA VAL A 77 -1.23 -0.75 -6.03
C VAL A 77 -1.45 0.60 -6.69
N ILE A 78 -2.67 0.84 -7.14
CA ILE A 78 -3.03 2.04 -7.90
C ILE A 78 -4.16 2.76 -7.17
N ASN A 79 -4.04 4.10 -7.08
CA ASN A 79 -5.13 4.91 -6.53
C ASN A 79 -6.34 4.85 -7.47
N ASN A 80 -7.42 4.26 -6.99
CA ASN A 80 -8.66 4.07 -7.74
C ASN A 80 -9.73 5.10 -7.34
N ASN A 81 -9.31 6.25 -6.84
CA ASN A 81 -10.19 7.34 -6.42
C ASN A 81 -10.04 8.54 -7.33
N LYS A 82 -10.99 9.46 -7.25
CA LYS A 82 -10.92 10.75 -7.96
C LYS A 82 -10.39 11.86 -7.06
N PHE A 83 -9.59 11.47 -6.06
CA PHE A 83 -8.96 12.38 -5.10
C PHE A 83 -7.64 11.73 -4.62
N PRO A 84 -6.71 12.53 -4.07
CA PRO A 84 -5.46 11.98 -3.50
C PRO A 84 -5.77 11.01 -2.37
N TYR A 85 -4.96 9.96 -2.26
CA TYR A 85 -5.14 8.92 -1.26
C TYR A 85 -3.84 8.65 -0.52
N SER A 86 -3.93 8.22 0.74
CA SER A 86 -2.75 7.82 1.49
C SER A 86 -3.06 6.71 2.50
N PHE A 87 -2.03 5.92 2.80
CA PHE A 87 -2.08 4.92 3.85
C PHE A 87 -0.69 4.76 4.47
N ILE A 88 -0.65 4.20 5.67
CA ILE A 88 0.59 3.85 6.33
C ILE A 88 0.79 2.35 6.20
N GLU A 89 2.00 1.95 5.84
CA GLU A 89 2.43 0.55 5.78
C GLU A 89 3.38 0.30 6.93
N VAL A 90 3.04 -0.67 7.78
CA VAL A 90 3.86 -1.09 8.91
C VAL A 90 4.41 -2.47 8.58
N GLU A 91 5.69 -2.54 8.25
CA GLU A 91 6.37 -3.81 7.96
C GLU A 91 6.95 -4.39 9.23
N ILE A 92 6.77 -5.68 9.42
CA ILE A 92 7.20 -6.41 10.63
C ILE A 92 8.41 -7.27 10.26
N LYS A 93 9.56 -6.87 10.74
CA LYS A 93 10.83 -7.57 10.46
C LYS A 93 11.04 -8.67 11.50
N ASN A 94 10.99 -9.89 11.05
CA ASN A 94 11.23 -11.07 11.91
C ASN A 94 12.52 -11.77 11.53
#